data_3ab4b20fb7299c72594a403a446f1469
#
_entry.id   3ab4b20fb7299c72594a403a446f1469
#
_cell.length_a   1.000
_cell.length_b   1.000
_cell.length_c   1.000
_cell.angle_alpha   90.00
_cell.angle_beta   90.00
_cell.angle_gamma   90.00
#
_symmetry.space_group_name_H-M   'P 1'
#
loop_
_entity.id
_entity.type
_entity.pdbx_description
1 polymer ?
#
loop_
_entity_poly.entity_id
_entity_poly.type
_entity_poly.pdbx_seq_one_letter_code
_entity_poly.pdbx_strand_id
1 'polypeptide(L)'
;MSDSEPESIVKQVLRVVDPISAEETIAAAAEKVIEAGLPALPAVEADGSFAGIFGEREFMAALFPRYVGELSSARMVSKSMDEAIDRRIECATEAIRPYLTTDAVVVQEDFSDTQMAELFLHHRVLIIPVETGGRIHAVVTRHDFFEMLMGRFIGKVEDAQ
;
A
#
# COMPACT_ATOMS: atom_id res chain seq x y z
N MET A 1 -17.18 34.56 -15.58
CA MET A 1 -16.17 33.99 -14.69
C MET A 1 -16.66 32.61 -14.25
N SER A 2 -16.11 31.58 -14.82
CA SER A 2 -16.36 30.24 -14.33
C SER A 2 -15.49 30.04 -13.11
N ASP A 3 -16.10 30.01 -11.92
CA ASP A 3 -15.50 29.41 -10.77
C ASP A 3 -15.37 27.90 -11.09
N SER A 4 -14.30 27.53 -11.77
CA SER A 4 -13.98 26.12 -11.93
C SER A 4 -13.62 25.61 -10.53
N GLU A 5 -14.45 24.73 -9.99
CA GLU A 5 -14.10 24.01 -8.78
C GLU A 5 -12.69 23.44 -8.95
N PRO A 6 -11.85 23.55 -7.91
CA PRO A 6 -10.51 22.99 -8.00
C PRO A 6 -10.60 21.49 -8.28
N GLU A 7 -9.78 21.03 -9.21
CA GLU A 7 -9.74 19.64 -9.59
C GLU A 7 -9.49 18.74 -8.38
N SER A 8 -10.18 17.59 -8.32
CA SER A 8 -10.05 16.63 -7.24
C SER A 8 -8.59 16.20 -7.02
N ILE A 9 -8.12 16.22 -5.79
CA ILE A 9 -6.80 15.71 -5.41
C ILE A 9 -6.69 14.23 -5.76
N VAL A 10 -7.71 13.45 -5.43
CA VAL A 10 -7.73 12.00 -5.71
C VAL A 10 -7.48 11.73 -7.19
N LYS A 11 -8.14 12.48 -8.08
CA LYS A 11 -7.95 12.33 -9.54
C LYS A 11 -6.53 12.69 -9.99
N GLN A 12 -5.93 13.71 -9.39
CA GLN A 12 -4.59 14.17 -9.75
C GLN A 12 -3.50 13.21 -9.28
N VAL A 13 -3.68 12.55 -8.15
CA VAL A 13 -2.68 11.68 -7.53
C VAL A 13 -2.91 10.20 -7.78
N LEU A 14 -3.99 9.85 -8.46
CA LEU A 14 -4.32 8.46 -8.81
C LEU A 14 -3.18 7.86 -9.62
N ARG A 15 -2.62 6.76 -9.14
CA ARG A 15 -1.59 6.02 -9.87
C ARG A 15 -2.17 4.73 -10.42
N VAL A 16 -2.13 4.57 -11.73
CA VAL A 16 -2.40 3.28 -12.37
C VAL A 16 -1.27 2.33 -12.02
N VAL A 17 -1.60 1.18 -11.51
CA VAL A 17 -0.66 0.14 -11.12
C VAL A 17 -1.01 -1.18 -11.76
N ASP A 18 -0.03 -2.04 -11.85
CA ASP A 18 -0.21 -3.44 -12.24
C ASP A 18 -0.34 -4.26 -10.96
N PRO A 19 -1.55 -4.73 -10.61
CA PRO A 19 -1.74 -5.50 -9.38
C PRO A 19 -0.95 -6.81 -9.40
N ILE A 20 -0.60 -7.28 -8.21
CA ILE A 20 0.09 -8.55 -8.06
C ILE A 20 -0.94 -9.68 -7.98
N SER A 21 -0.69 -10.82 -8.63
CA SER A 21 -1.50 -12.01 -8.39
C SER A 21 -1.34 -12.46 -6.94
N ALA A 22 -2.44 -12.82 -6.27
CA ALA A 22 -2.41 -13.38 -4.93
C ALA A 22 -1.60 -14.68 -4.83
N GLU A 23 -1.35 -15.34 -5.95
CA GLU A 23 -0.54 -16.57 -6.04
C GLU A 23 0.92 -16.29 -6.45
N GLU A 24 1.32 -15.03 -6.58
CA GLU A 24 2.71 -14.67 -6.88
C GLU A 24 3.64 -15.12 -5.75
N THR A 25 4.90 -15.40 -6.08
CA THR A 25 5.90 -15.71 -5.06
C THR A 25 6.32 -14.46 -4.29
N ILE A 26 6.74 -14.64 -3.05
CA ILE A 26 7.22 -13.53 -2.21
C ILE A 26 8.36 -12.77 -2.89
N ALA A 27 9.33 -13.47 -3.48
CA ALA A 27 10.45 -12.83 -4.16
C ALA A 27 9.99 -11.97 -5.35
N ALA A 28 9.15 -12.53 -6.22
CA ALA A 28 8.66 -11.80 -7.39
C ALA A 28 7.74 -10.62 -6.99
N ALA A 29 6.90 -10.81 -5.98
CA ALA A 29 6.04 -9.75 -5.47
C ALA A 29 6.84 -8.59 -4.87
N ALA A 30 7.88 -8.89 -4.10
CA ALA A 30 8.78 -7.89 -3.52
C ALA A 30 9.48 -7.08 -4.62
N GLU A 31 9.96 -7.73 -5.68
CA GLU A 31 10.55 -7.05 -6.84
C GLU A 31 9.57 -6.10 -7.50
N LYS A 32 8.31 -6.52 -7.69
CA LYS A 32 7.26 -5.67 -8.27
C LYS A 32 6.96 -4.44 -7.43
N VAL A 33 6.94 -4.57 -6.10
CA VAL A 33 6.77 -3.43 -5.19
C VAL A 33 7.91 -2.43 -5.35
N ILE A 34 9.14 -2.91 -5.41
CA ILE A 34 10.33 -2.06 -5.60
C ILE A 34 10.29 -1.37 -6.97
N GLU A 35 10.01 -2.10 -8.03
CA GLU A 35 9.91 -1.56 -9.40
C GLU A 35 8.82 -0.49 -9.53
N ALA A 36 7.71 -0.66 -8.83
CA ALA A 36 6.62 0.31 -8.81
C ALA A 36 6.99 1.61 -8.07
N GLY A 37 8.04 1.59 -7.24
CA GLY A 37 8.42 2.74 -6.41
C GLY A 37 7.37 3.07 -5.34
N LEU A 38 6.62 2.08 -4.89
CA LEU A 38 5.53 2.21 -3.92
C LEU A 38 5.85 1.39 -2.66
N PRO A 39 5.28 1.76 -1.50
CA PRO A 39 5.48 0.99 -0.28
C PRO A 39 4.72 -0.34 -0.27
N ALA A 40 3.71 -0.47 -1.12
CA ALA A 40 2.87 -1.65 -1.26
C ALA A 40 2.12 -1.63 -2.59
N LEU A 41 1.65 -2.79 -3.00
CA LEU A 41 0.76 -2.95 -4.15
C LEU A 41 -0.48 -3.76 -3.75
N PRO A 42 -1.62 -3.52 -4.40
CA PRO A 42 -2.77 -4.40 -4.25
C PRO A 42 -2.49 -5.76 -4.90
N ALA A 43 -2.93 -6.81 -4.24
CA ALA A 43 -2.98 -8.16 -4.78
C ALA A 43 -4.42 -8.50 -5.18
N VAL A 44 -4.55 -9.24 -6.26
CA VAL A 44 -5.85 -9.56 -6.86
C VAL A 44 -6.00 -11.05 -7.10
N GLU A 45 -7.26 -11.47 -7.15
CA GLU A 45 -7.67 -12.80 -7.61
C GLU A 45 -7.55 -12.89 -9.15
N ALA A 46 -7.76 -14.08 -9.70
CA ALA A 46 -7.69 -14.31 -11.15
C ALA A 46 -8.68 -13.46 -11.96
N ASP A 47 -9.83 -13.10 -11.36
CA ASP A 47 -10.83 -12.22 -11.98
C ASP A 47 -10.55 -10.72 -11.83
N GLY A 48 -9.45 -10.35 -11.18
CA GLY A 48 -9.06 -8.96 -10.92
C GLY A 48 -9.67 -8.35 -9.66
N SER A 49 -10.48 -9.10 -8.91
CA SER A 49 -11.03 -8.63 -7.64
C SER A 49 -9.97 -8.55 -6.55
N PHE A 50 -10.21 -7.68 -5.57
CA PHE A 50 -9.28 -7.44 -4.49
C PHE A 50 -9.07 -8.67 -3.62
N ALA A 51 -7.81 -9.06 -3.41
CA ALA A 51 -7.42 -10.16 -2.51
C ALA A 51 -6.75 -9.67 -1.24
N GLY A 52 -6.02 -8.57 -1.29
CA GLY A 52 -5.31 -8.02 -0.15
C GLY A 52 -4.21 -7.05 -0.59
N ILE A 53 -3.39 -6.64 0.35
CA ILE A 53 -2.24 -5.77 0.10
C ILE A 53 -0.95 -6.53 0.42
N PHE A 54 0.04 -6.39 -0.46
CA PHE A 54 1.39 -6.86 -0.25
C PHE A 54 2.39 -5.71 -0.42
N GLY A 55 3.26 -5.55 0.55
CA GLY A 55 4.29 -4.51 0.51
C GLY A 55 5.36 -4.74 1.55
N GLU A 56 6.01 -3.67 1.94
CA GLU A 56 7.14 -3.67 2.89
C GLU A 56 6.83 -4.43 4.18
N ARG A 57 5.67 -4.15 4.79
CA ARG A 57 5.25 -4.77 6.05
C ARG A 57 5.01 -6.26 5.90
N GLU A 58 4.29 -6.66 4.88
CA GLU A 58 3.93 -8.05 4.61
C GLU A 58 5.17 -8.88 4.27
N PHE A 59 6.09 -8.30 3.49
CA PHE A 59 7.39 -8.92 3.21
C PHE A 59 8.20 -9.14 4.50
N MET A 60 8.30 -8.12 5.35
CA MET A 60 9.02 -8.26 6.62
C MET A 60 8.36 -9.30 7.54
N ALA A 61 7.03 -9.36 7.58
CA ALA A 61 6.30 -10.36 8.34
C ALA A 61 6.55 -11.79 7.82
N ALA A 62 6.66 -11.96 6.50
CA ALA A 62 7.00 -13.24 5.89
C ALA A 62 8.43 -13.67 6.22
N LEU A 63 9.37 -12.72 6.18
CA LEU A 63 10.78 -12.98 6.45
C LEU A 63 11.06 -13.21 7.94
N PHE A 64 10.32 -12.53 8.82
CA PHE A 64 10.51 -12.58 10.26
C PHE A 64 9.25 -13.03 11.03
N PRO A 65 8.67 -14.20 10.74
CA PRO A 65 7.38 -14.58 11.32
C PRO A 65 7.40 -14.73 12.86
N ARG A 66 8.56 -14.99 13.44
CA ARG A 66 8.72 -15.15 14.90
C ARG A 66 8.77 -13.83 15.66
N TYR A 67 9.01 -12.70 14.98
CA TYR A 67 9.09 -11.40 15.63
C TYR A 67 7.73 -10.73 15.81
N VAL A 68 6.70 -11.22 15.14
CA VAL A 68 5.35 -10.65 15.20
C VAL A 68 4.62 -11.03 16.49
N GLY A 69 5.02 -12.12 17.16
CA GLY A 69 4.34 -12.62 18.36
C GLY A 69 5.20 -12.78 19.63
N GLU A 70 6.53 -12.69 19.54
CA GLU A 70 7.44 -13.08 20.63
C GLU A 70 8.49 -12.00 20.96
N LEU A 71 8.08 -10.76 21.14
CA LEU A 71 8.98 -9.68 21.60
C LEU A 71 9.52 -9.91 23.03
N SER A 72 9.13 -10.99 23.70
CA SER A 72 9.46 -11.22 25.10
C SER A 72 10.65 -12.15 25.34
N SER A 73 11.20 -12.81 24.32
CA SER A 73 12.38 -13.65 24.50
C SER A 73 13.59 -13.14 23.71
N ALA A 74 14.35 -12.27 24.34
CA ALA A 74 15.64 -11.74 23.83
C ALA A 74 16.66 -12.83 23.49
N ARG A 75 16.37 -14.10 23.78
CA ARG A 75 17.26 -15.24 23.54
C ARG A 75 17.19 -15.83 22.14
N MET A 76 16.20 -15.42 21.34
CA MET A 76 15.95 -15.98 20.00
C MET A 76 16.24 -15.00 18.88
N VAL A 77 16.77 -13.83 19.18
CA VAL A 77 17.14 -12.84 18.17
C VAL A 77 18.37 -13.33 17.43
N SER A 78 18.27 -13.48 16.12
CA SER A 78 19.42 -13.72 15.26
C SER A 78 20.45 -12.63 15.48
N LYS A 79 21.70 -12.99 15.68
CA LYS A 79 22.80 -12.05 15.94
C LYS A 79 23.12 -11.17 14.73
N SER A 80 22.67 -11.57 13.53
CA SER A 80 22.83 -10.80 12.31
C SER A 80 21.60 -10.89 11.42
N MET A 81 21.41 -9.88 10.58
CA MET A 81 20.35 -9.86 9.57
C MET A 81 20.54 -11.00 8.57
N ASP A 82 21.77 -11.28 8.16
CA ASP A 82 22.08 -12.33 7.19
C ASP A 82 21.67 -13.71 7.70
N GLU A 83 21.90 -14.00 8.97
CA GLU A 83 21.43 -15.26 9.58
C GLU A 83 19.91 -15.37 9.57
N ALA A 84 19.20 -14.29 9.83
CA ALA A 84 17.75 -14.27 9.80
C ALA A 84 17.22 -14.52 8.37
N ILE A 85 17.85 -13.91 7.36
CA ILE A 85 17.53 -14.15 5.95
C ILE A 85 17.79 -15.60 5.57
N ASP A 86 18.96 -16.15 5.92
CA ASP A 86 19.32 -17.54 5.60
C ASP A 86 18.33 -18.55 6.17
N ARG A 87 17.79 -18.31 7.36
CA ARG A 87 16.79 -19.17 7.98
C ARG A 87 15.45 -19.18 7.25
N ARG A 88 15.18 -18.15 6.48
CA ARG A 88 13.90 -17.97 5.79
C ARG A 88 14.02 -17.89 4.27
N ILE A 89 15.20 -18.23 3.74
CA ILE A 89 15.44 -18.12 2.29
C ILE A 89 14.43 -18.93 1.45
N GLU A 90 13.90 -20.00 2.00
CA GLU A 90 12.89 -20.84 1.34
C GLU A 90 11.56 -20.10 1.13
N CYS A 91 11.27 -19.07 1.93
CA CYS A 91 10.03 -18.32 1.78
C CYS A 91 9.95 -17.55 0.43
N ALA A 92 11.08 -17.37 -0.22
CA ALA A 92 11.15 -16.70 -1.53
C ALA A 92 10.20 -17.32 -2.57
N THR A 93 9.99 -18.63 -2.52
CA THR A 93 9.15 -19.40 -3.45
C THR A 93 7.73 -19.66 -2.93
N GLU A 94 7.41 -19.23 -1.71
CA GLU A 94 6.05 -19.31 -1.17
C GLU A 94 5.15 -18.29 -1.85
N ALA A 95 3.87 -18.61 -2.00
CA ALA A 95 2.86 -17.64 -2.46
C ALA A 95 2.63 -16.55 -1.41
N ILE A 96 2.32 -15.35 -1.87
CA ILE A 96 2.05 -14.21 -0.97
C ILE A 96 0.70 -14.32 -0.25
N ARG A 97 -0.22 -15.13 -0.73
CA ARG A 97 -1.59 -15.22 -0.20
C ARG A 97 -1.69 -15.28 1.33
N PRO A 98 -0.95 -16.16 2.05
CA PRO A 98 -1.04 -16.23 3.52
C PRO A 98 -0.57 -14.95 4.24
N TYR A 99 0.19 -14.10 3.58
CA TYR A 99 0.81 -12.90 4.15
C TYR A 99 0.07 -11.61 3.82
N LEU A 100 -0.95 -11.68 2.96
CA LEU A 100 -1.70 -10.51 2.53
C LEU A 100 -2.45 -9.85 3.70
N THR A 101 -2.42 -8.53 3.74
CA THR A 101 -3.34 -7.76 4.58
C THR A 101 -4.69 -7.68 3.87
N THR A 102 -5.71 -8.34 4.42
CA THR A 102 -7.01 -8.52 3.77
C THR A 102 -8.09 -7.56 4.25
N ASP A 103 -7.93 -6.96 5.43
CA ASP A 103 -8.85 -6.00 6.04
C ASP A 103 -8.58 -4.56 5.58
N ALA A 104 -8.06 -4.41 4.38
CA ALA A 104 -7.73 -3.12 3.80
C ALA A 104 -8.97 -2.40 3.24
N VAL A 105 -8.91 -1.07 3.27
CA VAL A 105 -9.94 -0.21 2.68
C VAL A 105 -9.72 -0.14 1.16
N VAL A 106 -10.78 -0.36 0.40
CA VAL A 106 -10.83 -0.18 -1.05
C VAL A 106 -11.91 0.85 -1.36
N VAL A 107 -11.63 1.77 -2.27
CA VAL A 107 -12.57 2.81 -2.67
C VAL A 107 -12.91 2.72 -4.13
N GLN A 108 -14.05 3.32 -4.50
CA GLN A 108 -14.47 3.49 -5.89
C GLN A 108 -13.82 4.75 -6.49
N GLU A 109 -13.79 4.83 -7.80
CA GLU A 109 -13.13 5.90 -8.56
C GLU A 109 -13.72 7.30 -8.30
N ASP A 110 -14.99 7.39 -7.93
CA ASP A 110 -15.71 8.64 -7.62
C ASP A 110 -15.55 9.13 -6.16
N PHE A 111 -14.62 8.53 -5.41
CA PHE A 111 -14.39 8.83 -4.01
C PHE A 111 -13.91 10.28 -3.83
N SER A 112 -14.52 11.01 -2.89
CA SER A 112 -14.20 12.43 -2.68
C SER A 112 -12.88 12.65 -1.94
N ASP A 113 -12.30 13.83 -2.12
CA ASP A 113 -11.06 14.23 -1.43
C ASP A 113 -11.22 14.22 0.10
N THR A 114 -12.35 14.71 0.61
CA THR A 114 -12.62 14.74 2.05
C THR A 114 -12.77 13.34 2.64
N GLN A 115 -13.43 12.44 1.93
CA GLN A 115 -13.52 11.04 2.34
C GLN A 115 -12.15 10.35 2.33
N MET A 116 -11.32 10.65 1.32
CA MET A 116 -9.96 10.12 1.26
C MET A 116 -9.11 10.62 2.44
N ALA A 117 -9.22 11.90 2.78
CA ALA A 117 -8.54 12.46 3.94
C ALA A 117 -8.98 11.76 5.24
N GLU A 118 -10.27 11.53 5.41
CA GLU A 118 -10.79 10.78 6.56
C GLU A 118 -10.23 9.36 6.65
N LEU A 119 -10.15 8.66 5.52
CA LEU A 119 -9.58 7.31 5.50
C LEU A 119 -8.12 7.30 5.94
N PHE A 120 -7.30 8.20 5.41
CA PHE A 120 -5.90 8.30 5.82
C PHE A 120 -5.74 8.74 7.28
N LEU A 121 -6.69 9.50 7.80
CA LEU A 121 -6.68 9.94 9.20
C LEU A 121 -7.00 8.78 10.17
N HIS A 122 -7.98 7.95 9.82
CA HIS A 122 -8.46 6.87 10.68
C HIS A 122 -7.75 5.53 10.48
N HIS A 123 -7.11 5.33 9.33
CA HIS A 123 -6.41 4.09 9.00
C HIS A 123 -4.92 4.36 8.80
N ARG A 124 -4.09 3.54 9.44
CA ARG A 124 -2.62 3.62 9.29
C ARG A 124 -2.15 2.88 8.05
N VAL A 125 -2.72 3.23 6.91
CA VAL A 125 -2.38 2.63 5.62
C VAL A 125 -1.50 3.57 4.80
N LEU A 126 -0.66 3.01 3.96
CA LEU A 126 0.22 3.76 3.08
C LEU A 126 -0.36 3.91 1.68
N ILE A 127 -1.23 3.00 1.29
CA ILE A 127 -1.94 3.02 0.01
C ILE A 127 -3.42 2.69 0.23
N ILE A 128 -4.26 3.24 -0.62
CA ILE A 128 -5.68 2.86 -0.73
C ILE A 128 -5.93 2.42 -2.16
N PRO A 129 -6.24 1.14 -2.39
CA PRO A 129 -6.60 0.66 -3.73
C PRO A 129 -7.89 1.28 -4.21
N VAL A 130 -7.96 1.52 -5.52
CA VAL A 130 -9.12 2.06 -6.21
C VAL A 130 -9.68 1.02 -7.16
N GLU A 131 -10.97 0.74 -7.00
CA GLU A 131 -11.69 -0.25 -7.78
C GLU A 131 -12.54 0.42 -8.84
N THR A 132 -12.55 -0.15 -10.04
CA THR A 132 -13.44 0.23 -11.13
C THR A 132 -14.00 -1.02 -11.76
N GLY A 133 -15.33 -1.15 -11.81
CA GLY A 133 -15.98 -2.30 -12.41
C GLY A 133 -15.63 -3.64 -11.76
N GLY A 134 -15.43 -3.67 -10.44
CA GLY A 134 -15.06 -4.87 -9.69
C GLY A 134 -13.59 -5.26 -9.81
N ARG A 135 -12.76 -4.43 -10.43
CA ARG A 135 -11.32 -4.69 -10.63
C ARG A 135 -10.47 -3.60 -10.02
N ILE A 136 -9.36 -4.00 -9.45
CA ILE A 136 -8.34 -3.08 -8.91
C ILE A 136 -7.34 -2.77 -10.02
N HIS A 137 -7.10 -1.47 -10.29
CA HIS A 137 -6.13 -1.05 -11.31
C HIS A 137 -5.37 0.21 -10.94
N ALA A 138 -5.70 0.83 -9.81
CA ALA A 138 -5.06 2.06 -9.37
C ALA A 138 -4.96 2.11 -7.86
N VAL A 139 -4.11 3.00 -7.37
CA VAL A 139 -3.95 3.29 -5.94
C VAL A 139 -3.82 4.79 -5.73
N VAL A 140 -4.18 5.24 -4.52
CA VAL A 140 -3.81 6.54 -3.99
C VAL A 140 -2.84 6.30 -2.84
N THR A 141 -1.65 6.89 -2.91
CA THR A 141 -0.70 6.82 -1.80
C THR A 141 -0.95 7.95 -0.82
N ARG A 142 -0.75 7.67 0.47
CA ARG A 142 -0.83 8.69 1.51
C ARG A 142 0.13 9.84 1.25
N HIS A 143 1.33 9.53 0.81
CA HIS A 143 2.36 10.54 0.51
C HIS A 143 1.93 11.50 -0.60
N ASP A 144 1.46 10.99 -1.73
CA ASP A 144 1.03 11.82 -2.86
C ASP A 144 -0.18 12.69 -2.49
N PHE A 145 -1.13 12.11 -1.75
CA PHE A 145 -2.30 12.84 -1.28
C PHE A 145 -1.90 13.97 -0.34
N PHE A 146 -1.02 13.69 0.62
CA PHE A 146 -0.48 14.68 1.55
C PHE A 146 0.24 15.80 0.81
N GLU A 147 1.11 15.47 -0.11
CA GLU A 147 1.92 16.45 -0.86
C GLU A 147 1.01 17.44 -1.63
N MET A 148 0.00 16.92 -2.31
CA MET A 148 -0.96 17.75 -3.05
C MET A 148 -1.81 18.61 -2.11
N LEU A 149 -2.27 18.04 -1.01
CA LEU A 149 -3.06 18.76 0.00
C LEU A 149 -2.21 19.87 0.65
N MET A 150 -0.97 19.59 0.99
CA MET A 150 -0.04 20.58 1.54
C MET A 150 0.19 21.72 0.56
N GLY A 151 0.38 21.43 -0.72
CA GLY A 151 0.55 22.46 -1.75
C GLY A 151 -0.64 23.42 -1.82
N ARG A 152 -1.87 22.90 -1.77
CA ARG A 152 -3.08 23.73 -1.73
C ARG A 152 -3.18 24.55 -0.45
N PHE A 153 -2.84 23.95 0.68
CA PHE A 153 -2.86 24.65 1.97
C PHE A 153 -1.89 25.84 1.96
N ILE A 154 -0.66 25.63 1.53
CA ILE A 154 0.37 26.69 1.45
C ILE A 154 -0.08 27.80 0.50
N GLY A 155 -0.61 27.46 -0.68
CA GLY A 155 -1.13 28.46 -1.62
C GLY A 155 -2.21 29.36 -1.00
N LYS A 156 -3.14 28.78 -0.26
CA LYS A 156 -4.18 29.56 0.43
C LYS A 156 -3.64 30.42 1.58
N VAL A 157 -2.62 29.96 2.29
CA VAL A 157 -1.97 30.76 3.33
C VAL A 157 -1.29 31.99 2.72
N GLU A 158 -0.61 31.83 1.58
CA GLU A 158 0.03 32.93 0.85
C GLU A 158 -0.99 33.95 0.34
N ASP A 159 -2.12 33.48 -0.22
CA ASP A 159 -3.20 34.33 -0.71
C ASP A 159 -3.91 35.12 0.41
N ALA A 160 -3.89 34.61 1.64
CA ALA A 160 -4.52 35.23 2.80
C ALA A 160 -3.67 36.31 3.48
N GLN A 161 -2.40 36.45 3.11
CA GLN A 161 -1.47 37.46 3.63
C GLN A 161 -1.45 38.71 2.73
#